data_2ded26a23a3c901fd236a9d2216e3da7
#
_entry.id   2ded26a23a3c901fd236a9d2216e3da7
#
_cell.length_a   1.000
_cell.length_b   1.000
_cell.length_c   1.000
_cell.angle_alpha   90.00
_cell.angle_beta   90.00
_cell.angle_gamma   90.00
#
_symmetry.space_group_name_H-M   'P 1'
#
loop_
_entity.id
_entity.type
_entity.pdbx_description
1 polymer ?
#
loop_
_entity_poly.entity_id
_entity_poly.type
_entity_poly.pdbx_seq_one_letter_code
_entity_poly.pdbx_strand_id
1 'polypeptide(L)'
;YMVIRGRAPLRVSFGGGGTDVEPFCVEQGGAIIGSTINKYAYCSIIPRDDDQITVHSLDFDMTVKYNAKENYVCDGRLDLVTAALRAMDIKQGCEVYLQCDAPAGSGLGTSSTVMVSLLTAMARWKGITLDNYAMADLAYGVERIDLGISGGYQDQYAATFGGFNFIEFHGRNNVVVNPLRIRRDIINELQYNLLLCYTGNIHVSANIIKDQVSNYKKPDAFQAMCEVKALSYAMKDELLKGNL
;
A
#
# COMPACT_ATOMS: atom_id res chain seq x y z
N TYR A 1 -15.01 -24.42 11.96
CA TYR A 1 -13.72 -23.77 11.72
C TYR A 1 -13.94 -22.27 11.56
N MET A 2 -13.20 -21.43 12.31
CA MET A 2 -13.23 -19.99 12.15
C MET A 2 -12.28 -19.61 11.01
N VAL A 3 -12.78 -18.89 10.00
CA VAL A 3 -11.96 -18.30 8.93
C VAL A 3 -11.98 -16.79 9.11
N ILE A 4 -10.81 -16.20 9.25
CA ILE A 4 -10.63 -14.75 9.37
C ILE A 4 -10.20 -14.22 8.02
N ARG A 5 -10.84 -13.17 7.53
CA ARG A 5 -10.55 -12.58 6.22
C ARG A 5 -10.22 -11.11 6.34
N GLY A 6 -9.10 -10.73 5.72
CA GLY A 6 -8.71 -9.37 5.45
C GLY A 6 -8.80 -9.08 3.96
N ARG A 7 -9.23 -7.88 3.60
CA ARG A 7 -9.29 -7.40 2.22
C ARG A 7 -8.87 -5.94 2.19
N ALA A 8 -8.02 -5.59 1.24
CA ALA A 8 -7.62 -4.20 0.99
C ALA A 8 -7.70 -3.88 -0.50
N PRO A 9 -8.11 -2.67 -0.89
CA PRO A 9 -8.25 -2.27 -2.29
C PRO A 9 -6.91 -1.84 -2.88
N LEU A 10 -6.70 -2.16 -4.16
CA LEU A 10 -5.65 -1.57 -4.98
C LEU A 10 -5.99 -0.12 -5.33
N ARG A 11 -5.00 0.65 -5.76
CA ARG A 11 -5.16 2.08 -6.04
C ARG A 11 -4.61 2.47 -7.42
N VAL A 12 -5.18 3.52 -7.97
CA VAL A 12 -4.60 4.33 -9.05
C VAL A 12 -4.24 5.70 -8.50
N SER A 13 -3.07 6.20 -8.88
CA SER A 13 -2.60 7.54 -8.54
C SER A 13 -2.72 8.42 -9.77
N PHE A 14 -3.48 9.52 -9.66
CA PHE A 14 -3.72 10.43 -10.78
C PHE A 14 -2.66 11.53 -10.85
N GLY A 15 -2.15 11.98 -9.71
CA GLY A 15 -1.15 13.04 -9.65
C GLY A 15 -0.40 13.06 -8.33
N GLY A 16 0.77 13.72 -8.34
CA GLY A 16 1.61 13.90 -7.17
C GLY A 16 2.56 12.74 -6.86
N GLY A 17 2.57 11.67 -7.67
CA GLY A 17 3.40 10.49 -7.43
C GLY A 17 4.88 10.83 -7.26
N GLY A 18 5.51 10.25 -6.23
CA GLY A 18 6.89 10.53 -5.84
C GLY A 18 7.06 11.66 -4.84
N THR A 19 6.06 12.56 -4.68
CA THR A 19 6.13 13.62 -3.67
C THR A 19 5.95 13.13 -2.24
N ASP A 20 5.49 11.89 -2.07
CA ASP A 20 5.36 11.18 -0.81
C ASP A 20 6.64 10.45 -0.36
N VAL A 21 7.73 10.56 -1.13
CA VAL A 21 9.01 9.92 -0.87
C VAL A 21 9.96 10.86 -0.16
N GLU A 22 10.70 10.37 0.86
CA GLU A 22 11.78 11.12 1.49
C GLU A 22 12.96 11.32 0.50
N PRO A 23 13.67 12.45 0.54
CA PRO A 23 13.54 13.57 1.48
C PRO A 23 12.46 14.60 1.12
N PHE A 24 11.87 14.57 -0.09
CA PHE A 24 10.96 15.61 -0.57
C PHE A 24 9.75 15.83 0.37
N CYS A 25 9.05 14.77 0.78
CA CYS A 25 7.88 14.92 1.65
C CYS A 25 8.22 15.48 3.04
N VAL A 26 9.46 15.31 3.51
CA VAL A 26 9.92 15.85 4.79
C VAL A 26 10.27 17.33 4.69
N GLU A 27 10.95 17.71 3.60
CA GLU A 27 11.49 19.07 3.43
C GLU A 27 10.48 20.03 2.82
N GLN A 28 9.66 19.56 1.87
CA GLN A 28 8.75 20.38 1.08
C GLN A 28 7.27 20.05 1.33
N GLY A 29 7.01 18.95 2.01
CA GLY A 29 5.69 18.34 2.04
C GLY A 29 5.31 17.70 0.71
N GLY A 30 4.52 16.65 0.74
CA GLY A 30 4.02 15.96 -0.46
C GLY A 30 2.51 16.08 -0.59
N ALA A 31 2.00 15.82 -1.79
CA ALA A 31 0.55 15.77 -2.03
C ALA A 31 0.23 14.83 -3.18
N ILE A 32 -0.71 13.91 -2.94
CA ILE A 32 -1.13 12.93 -3.93
C ILE A 32 -2.65 12.95 -4.08
N ILE A 33 -3.11 12.89 -5.32
CA ILE A 33 -4.51 12.63 -5.64
C ILE A 33 -4.65 11.24 -6.25
N GLY A 34 -5.55 10.43 -5.70
CA GLY A 34 -5.75 9.07 -6.15
C GLY A 34 -7.08 8.48 -5.69
N SER A 35 -7.38 7.32 -6.22
CA SER A 35 -8.56 6.56 -5.85
C SER A 35 -8.24 5.07 -5.74
N THR A 36 -8.90 4.39 -4.83
CA THR A 36 -8.93 2.93 -4.87
C THR A 36 -9.86 2.44 -5.97
N ILE A 37 -9.61 1.24 -6.44
CA ILE A 37 -10.37 0.58 -7.51
C ILE A 37 -11.00 -0.71 -6.99
N ASN A 38 -11.89 -1.30 -7.77
CA ASN A 38 -12.57 -2.56 -7.44
C ASN A 38 -11.71 -3.81 -7.72
N LYS A 39 -10.43 -3.71 -7.42
CA LYS A 39 -9.44 -4.76 -7.41
C LYS A 39 -8.81 -4.81 -6.03
N TYR A 40 -8.57 -6.00 -5.51
CA TYR A 40 -8.24 -6.19 -4.10
C TYR A 40 -7.09 -7.17 -3.91
N ALA A 41 -6.43 -7.04 -2.77
CA ALA A 41 -5.67 -8.12 -2.16
C ALA A 41 -6.51 -8.75 -1.05
N TYR A 42 -6.41 -10.07 -0.95
CA TYR A 42 -7.15 -10.89 0.01
C TYR A 42 -6.18 -11.70 0.87
N CYS A 43 -6.46 -11.76 2.15
CA CYS A 43 -5.82 -12.65 3.09
C CYS A 43 -6.88 -13.45 3.83
N SER A 44 -6.72 -14.78 3.88
CA SER A 44 -7.55 -15.64 4.71
C SER A 44 -6.66 -16.38 5.70
N ILE A 45 -7.03 -16.34 6.99
CA ILE A 45 -6.31 -17.03 8.08
C ILE A 45 -7.23 -18.08 8.69
N ILE A 46 -6.76 -19.30 8.77
CA ILE A 46 -7.41 -20.42 9.45
C ILE A 46 -6.52 -20.80 10.63
N PRO A 47 -6.91 -20.47 11.89
CA PRO A 47 -6.16 -20.86 13.06
C PRO A 47 -6.04 -22.40 13.19
N ARG A 48 -4.91 -22.85 13.72
CA ARG A 48 -4.61 -24.27 14.01
C ARG A 48 -4.32 -24.44 15.50
N ASP A 49 -4.43 -25.68 15.97
CA ASP A 49 -4.16 -26.03 17.37
C ASP A 49 -2.69 -26.48 17.60
N ASP A 50 -1.88 -26.45 16.54
CA ASP A 50 -0.44 -26.71 16.57
C ASP A 50 0.39 -25.42 16.40
N ASP A 51 1.71 -25.58 16.31
CA ASP A 51 2.65 -24.46 16.14
C ASP A 51 3.03 -24.23 14.66
N GLN A 52 2.43 -24.95 13.72
CA GLN A 52 2.79 -24.85 12.32
C GLN A 52 2.03 -23.68 11.63
N ILE A 53 2.78 -22.81 10.97
CA ILE A 53 2.25 -21.79 10.07
C ILE A 53 2.54 -22.22 8.64
N THR A 54 1.50 -22.37 7.83
CA THR A 54 1.64 -22.66 6.40
C THR A 54 1.07 -21.48 5.61
N VAL A 55 1.87 -20.87 4.75
CA VAL A 55 1.47 -19.75 3.91
C VAL A 55 1.39 -20.21 2.47
N HIS A 56 0.22 -20.00 1.87
CA HIS A 56 -0.05 -20.27 0.46
C HIS A 56 -0.21 -18.94 -0.27
N SER A 57 0.74 -18.59 -1.12
CA SER A 57 0.65 -17.46 -2.04
C SER A 57 0.21 -17.96 -3.40
N LEU A 58 -1.03 -17.65 -3.78
CA LEU A 58 -1.59 -18.05 -5.07
C LEU A 58 -0.95 -17.27 -6.23
N ASP A 59 -0.53 -16.03 -5.97
CA ASP A 59 0.06 -15.16 -6.99
C ASP A 59 1.48 -15.61 -7.41
N PHE A 60 2.21 -16.22 -6.48
CA PHE A 60 3.57 -16.73 -6.71
C PHE A 60 3.64 -18.25 -6.86
N ASP A 61 2.48 -18.93 -6.83
CA ASP A 61 2.41 -20.40 -6.79
C ASP A 61 3.41 -21.01 -5.78
N MET A 62 3.42 -20.45 -4.57
CA MET A 62 4.40 -20.75 -3.55
C MET A 62 3.75 -21.12 -2.23
N THR A 63 4.27 -22.16 -1.59
CA THR A 63 3.91 -22.56 -0.23
C THR A 63 5.15 -22.52 0.65
N VAL A 64 5.08 -21.80 1.76
CA VAL A 64 6.16 -21.69 2.76
C VAL A 64 5.63 -22.08 4.12
N LYS A 65 6.48 -22.75 4.91
CA LYS A 65 6.16 -23.20 6.26
C LYS A 65 7.07 -22.54 7.27
N TYR A 66 6.49 -22.12 8.39
CA TYR A 66 7.18 -21.56 9.54
C TYR A 66 6.72 -22.29 10.81
N ASN A 67 7.51 -22.17 11.88
CA ASN A 67 7.12 -22.58 13.22
C ASN A 67 6.81 -21.32 14.05
N ALA A 68 5.63 -21.26 14.65
CA ALA A 68 5.19 -20.11 15.44
C ALA A 68 6.01 -19.84 16.70
N LYS A 69 6.79 -20.82 17.16
CA LYS A 69 7.71 -20.73 18.33
C LYS A 69 9.13 -20.32 17.96
N GLU A 70 9.46 -20.34 16.67
CA GLU A 70 10.78 -19.93 16.18
C GLU A 70 10.81 -18.45 15.80
N ASN A 71 12.02 -17.93 15.63
CA ASN A 71 12.18 -16.57 15.11
C ASN A 71 11.86 -16.53 13.63
N TYR A 72 11.03 -15.57 13.24
CA TYR A 72 10.70 -15.31 11.85
C TYR A 72 11.86 -14.62 11.13
N VAL A 73 12.54 -15.34 10.23
CA VAL A 73 13.69 -14.84 9.47
C VAL A 73 13.27 -14.59 8.02
N CYS A 74 13.55 -13.41 7.52
CA CYS A 74 13.36 -13.07 6.11
C CYS A 74 14.45 -13.79 5.28
N ASP A 75 14.06 -14.57 4.29
CA ASP A 75 14.94 -15.41 3.47
C ASP A 75 14.77 -15.18 1.96
N GLY A 76 14.05 -14.10 1.61
CA GLY A 76 13.78 -13.68 0.22
C GLY A 76 12.57 -14.36 -0.42
N ARG A 77 11.85 -15.27 0.27
CA ARG A 77 10.71 -15.98 -0.31
C ARG A 77 9.39 -15.22 -0.15
N LEU A 78 8.89 -15.10 1.06
CA LEU A 78 7.65 -14.36 1.37
C LEU A 78 7.91 -13.37 2.52
N ASP A 79 8.91 -12.52 2.37
CA ASP A 79 9.41 -11.63 3.42
C ASP A 79 8.34 -10.67 3.96
N LEU A 80 7.39 -10.24 3.12
CA LEU A 80 6.24 -9.46 3.55
C LEU A 80 5.43 -10.19 4.62
N VAL A 81 5.19 -11.49 4.42
CA VAL A 81 4.44 -12.31 5.39
C VAL A 81 5.27 -12.53 6.65
N THR A 82 6.55 -12.86 6.49
CA THR A 82 7.48 -13.07 7.60
C THR A 82 7.56 -11.84 8.51
N ALA A 83 7.68 -10.66 7.90
CA ALA A 83 7.71 -9.39 8.64
C ALA A 83 6.38 -9.08 9.33
N ALA A 84 5.24 -9.35 8.69
CA ALA A 84 3.92 -9.17 9.29
C ALA A 84 3.68 -10.13 10.48
N LEU A 85 4.07 -11.41 10.35
CA LEU A 85 4.01 -12.39 11.45
C LEU A 85 4.81 -11.91 12.66
N ARG A 86 6.01 -11.37 12.41
CA ARG A 86 6.89 -10.80 13.45
C ARG A 86 6.28 -9.55 14.07
N ALA A 87 5.83 -8.59 13.27
CA ALA A 87 5.26 -7.33 13.74
C ALA A 87 3.99 -7.53 14.58
N MET A 88 3.20 -8.52 14.21
CA MET A 88 1.98 -8.88 14.93
C MET A 88 2.21 -9.91 16.05
N ASP A 89 3.44 -10.34 16.29
CA ASP A 89 3.81 -11.33 17.30
C ASP A 89 2.89 -12.56 17.28
N ILE A 90 2.75 -13.17 16.11
CA ILE A 90 1.94 -14.38 15.94
C ILE A 90 2.68 -15.56 16.57
N LYS A 91 2.07 -16.21 17.57
CA LYS A 91 2.66 -17.33 18.35
C LYS A 91 1.81 -18.61 18.29
N GLN A 92 0.84 -18.66 17.40
CA GLN A 92 -0.05 -19.81 17.20
C GLN A 92 -0.01 -20.25 15.73
N GLY A 93 -0.12 -21.54 15.50
CA GLY A 93 -0.20 -22.10 14.15
C GLY A 93 -1.43 -21.64 13.38
N CYS A 94 -1.26 -21.49 12.08
CA CYS A 94 -2.35 -21.11 11.17
C CYS A 94 -2.03 -21.49 9.72
N GLU A 95 -3.07 -21.55 8.91
CA GLU A 95 -2.93 -21.51 7.46
C GLU A 95 -3.27 -20.12 6.97
N VAL A 96 -2.41 -19.57 6.13
CA VAL A 96 -2.58 -18.26 5.52
C VAL A 96 -2.67 -18.42 4.02
N TYR A 97 -3.72 -17.88 3.43
CA TYR A 97 -3.93 -17.86 1.98
C TYR A 97 -3.91 -16.41 1.50
N LEU A 98 -3.04 -16.13 0.53
CA LEU A 98 -2.88 -14.82 -0.09
C LEU A 98 -3.25 -14.86 -1.56
N GLN A 99 -3.98 -13.85 -2.01
CA GLN A 99 -4.35 -13.64 -3.40
C GLN A 99 -4.48 -12.15 -3.69
N CYS A 100 -4.06 -11.72 -4.87
CA CYS A 100 -4.23 -10.35 -5.34
C CYS A 100 -4.84 -10.35 -6.75
N ASP A 101 -5.76 -9.42 -7.01
CA ASP A 101 -6.43 -9.28 -8.32
C ASP A 101 -5.51 -8.68 -9.41
N ALA A 102 -4.30 -8.28 -9.05
CA ALA A 102 -3.30 -7.76 -9.99
C ALA A 102 -1.92 -8.34 -9.67
N PRO A 103 -1.08 -8.57 -10.70
CA PRO A 103 0.26 -9.11 -10.48
C PRO A 103 1.15 -8.12 -9.73
N ALA A 104 2.12 -8.66 -8.99
CA ALA A 104 3.16 -7.86 -8.35
C ALA A 104 3.90 -7.01 -9.40
N GLY A 105 4.23 -5.75 -9.04
CA GLY A 105 4.89 -4.81 -9.95
C GLY A 105 3.99 -4.21 -11.03
N SER A 106 2.67 -4.35 -10.93
CA SER A 106 1.70 -3.73 -11.84
C SER A 106 1.56 -2.20 -11.68
N GLY A 107 2.21 -1.59 -10.69
CA GLY A 107 2.09 -0.16 -10.41
C GLY A 107 0.81 0.24 -9.64
N LEU A 108 0.03 -0.72 -9.19
CA LEU A 108 -1.25 -0.51 -8.48
C LEU A 108 -1.12 -0.56 -6.94
N GLY A 109 0.08 -0.51 -6.39
CA GLY A 109 0.34 -0.60 -4.96
C GLY A 109 0.15 -2.00 -4.37
N THR A 110 0.35 -3.05 -5.17
CA THR A 110 0.05 -4.45 -4.81
C THR A 110 0.74 -4.91 -3.53
N SER A 111 2.03 -4.63 -3.35
CA SER A 111 2.81 -5.02 -2.16
C SER A 111 2.18 -4.49 -0.88
N SER A 112 1.98 -3.18 -0.82
CA SER A 112 1.38 -2.51 0.35
C SER A 112 -0.07 -2.92 0.58
N THR A 113 -0.82 -3.18 -0.49
CA THR A 113 -2.20 -3.67 -0.38
C THR A 113 -2.24 -5.09 0.20
N VAL A 114 -1.33 -5.98 -0.20
CA VAL A 114 -1.18 -7.32 0.42
C VAL A 114 -0.81 -7.17 1.90
N MET A 115 0.15 -6.28 2.23
CA MET A 115 0.54 -6.01 3.62
C MET A 115 -0.66 -5.56 4.46
N VAL A 116 -1.44 -4.59 3.99
CA VAL A 116 -2.62 -4.10 4.72
C VAL A 116 -3.68 -5.19 4.90
N SER A 117 -3.93 -6.01 3.87
CA SER A 117 -4.89 -7.12 3.97
C SER A 117 -4.46 -8.16 5.01
N LEU A 118 -3.17 -8.46 5.05
CA LEU A 118 -2.55 -9.42 5.97
C LEU A 118 -2.59 -8.91 7.42
N LEU A 119 -2.15 -7.67 7.65
CA LEU A 119 -2.18 -7.05 8.98
C LEU A 119 -3.60 -6.89 9.51
N THR A 120 -4.57 -6.56 8.64
CA THR A 120 -5.99 -6.47 9.00
C THR A 120 -6.53 -7.83 9.47
N ALA A 121 -6.22 -8.91 8.75
CA ALA A 121 -6.62 -10.25 9.16
C ALA A 121 -5.98 -10.67 10.48
N MET A 122 -4.68 -10.40 10.66
CA MET A 122 -3.94 -10.71 11.89
C MET A 122 -4.45 -9.90 13.09
N ALA A 123 -4.69 -8.61 12.92
CA ALA A 123 -5.26 -7.75 13.96
C ALA A 123 -6.62 -8.26 14.42
N ARG A 124 -7.49 -8.62 13.44
CA ARG A 124 -8.80 -9.23 13.75
C ARG A 124 -8.65 -10.55 14.51
N TRP A 125 -7.71 -11.39 14.12
CA TRP A 125 -7.45 -12.67 14.79
C TRP A 125 -7.02 -12.47 16.24
N LYS A 126 -6.11 -11.52 16.48
CA LYS A 126 -5.63 -11.20 17.83
C LYS A 126 -6.61 -10.37 18.67
N GLY A 127 -7.73 -9.93 18.11
CA GLY A 127 -8.67 -9.03 18.78
C GLY A 127 -8.10 -7.62 19.02
N ILE A 128 -7.11 -7.20 18.21
CA ILE A 128 -6.51 -5.88 18.27
C ILE A 128 -7.34 -4.93 17.39
N THR A 129 -7.73 -3.79 17.94
CA THR A 129 -8.40 -2.73 17.19
C THR A 129 -7.38 -1.64 16.87
N LEU A 130 -7.17 -1.39 15.59
CA LEU A 130 -6.36 -0.28 15.08
C LEU A 130 -7.28 0.66 14.30
N ASP A 131 -7.12 1.96 14.50
CA ASP A 131 -7.70 2.93 13.58
C ASP A 131 -6.96 2.93 12.23
N ASN A 132 -7.50 3.64 11.25
CA ASN A 132 -6.93 3.64 9.91
C ASN A 132 -5.51 4.22 9.86
N TYR A 133 -5.22 5.26 10.64
CA TYR A 133 -3.88 5.83 10.70
C TYR A 133 -2.90 4.85 11.32
N ALA A 134 -3.24 4.25 12.46
CA ALA A 134 -2.40 3.24 13.11
C ALA A 134 -2.14 2.02 12.22
N MET A 135 -3.14 1.58 11.46
CA MET A 135 -2.97 0.48 10.49
C MET A 135 -2.03 0.87 9.34
N ALA A 136 -2.20 2.06 8.77
CA ALA A 136 -1.35 2.55 7.69
C ALA A 136 0.10 2.75 8.15
N ASP A 137 0.29 3.32 9.34
CA ASP A 137 1.62 3.52 9.95
C ASP A 137 2.30 2.19 10.25
N LEU A 138 1.56 1.21 10.77
CA LEU A 138 2.08 -0.14 11.00
C LEU A 138 2.52 -0.78 9.69
N ALA A 139 1.69 -0.73 8.64
CA ALA A 139 2.01 -1.29 7.33
C ALA A 139 3.25 -0.60 6.72
N TYR A 140 3.35 0.71 6.83
CA TYR A 140 4.52 1.49 6.40
C TYR A 140 5.78 1.07 7.17
N GLY A 141 5.70 0.98 8.50
CA GLY A 141 6.81 0.58 9.36
C GLY A 141 7.35 -0.80 8.99
N VAL A 142 6.48 -1.78 8.82
CA VAL A 142 6.87 -3.14 8.43
C VAL A 142 7.52 -3.17 7.04
N GLU A 143 6.94 -2.49 6.06
CA GLU A 143 7.38 -2.58 4.68
C GLU A 143 8.62 -1.70 4.41
N ARG A 144 8.65 -0.47 4.91
CA ARG A 144 9.72 0.51 4.61
C ARG A 144 10.87 0.49 5.60
N ILE A 145 10.59 0.25 6.88
CA ILE A 145 11.61 0.30 7.93
C ILE A 145 12.15 -1.11 8.21
N ASP A 146 11.30 -2.07 8.53
CA ASP A 146 11.76 -3.42 8.91
C ASP A 146 12.33 -4.20 7.73
N LEU A 147 11.67 -4.13 6.57
CA LEU A 147 12.12 -4.80 5.34
C LEU A 147 13.04 -3.94 4.48
N GLY A 148 13.09 -2.63 4.72
CA GLY A 148 13.93 -1.70 3.94
C GLY A 148 13.54 -1.57 2.47
N ILE A 149 12.29 -1.86 2.12
CA ILE A 149 11.77 -1.72 0.75
C ILE A 149 11.64 -0.24 0.44
N SER A 150 12.33 0.25 -0.58
CA SER A 150 12.26 1.65 -1.00
C SER A 150 10.87 2.00 -1.51
N GLY A 151 10.29 3.09 -1.02
CA GLY A 151 8.95 3.55 -1.42
C GLY A 151 8.51 4.77 -0.63
N GLY A 152 7.38 5.35 -1.04
CA GLY A 152 6.70 6.42 -0.35
C GLY A 152 5.62 5.91 0.60
N TYR A 153 4.83 6.87 1.08
CA TYR A 153 3.76 6.65 2.07
C TYR A 153 2.40 6.32 1.44
N GLN A 154 2.15 6.68 0.18
CA GLN A 154 0.81 6.70 -0.41
C GLN A 154 0.09 5.35 -0.39
N ASP A 155 0.82 4.27 -0.62
CA ASP A 155 0.22 2.96 -0.89
C ASP A 155 -0.45 2.35 0.34
N GLN A 156 0.20 2.43 1.49
CA GLN A 156 -0.34 1.93 2.75
C GLN A 156 -1.58 2.73 3.18
N TYR A 157 -1.53 4.06 3.01
CA TYR A 157 -2.65 4.94 3.35
C TYR A 157 -3.82 4.74 2.39
N ALA A 158 -3.57 4.68 1.07
CA ALA A 158 -4.63 4.43 0.09
C ALA A 158 -5.32 3.07 0.32
N ALA A 159 -4.55 2.00 0.54
CA ALA A 159 -5.08 0.66 0.78
C ALA A 159 -5.89 0.56 2.09
N THR A 160 -5.50 1.33 3.12
CA THR A 160 -6.17 1.33 4.42
C THR A 160 -7.45 2.14 4.43
N PHE A 161 -7.41 3.37 3.89
CA PHE A 161 -8.56 4.28 3.92
C PHE A 161 -9.58 3.97 2.83
N GLY A 162 -9.13 3.58 1.64
CA GLY A 162 -10.02 3.38 0.50
C GLY A 162 -10.68 4.66 0.00
N GLY A 163 -11.32 4.59 -1.14
CA GLY A 163 -12.07 5.72 -1.70
C GLY A 163 -11.22 6.68 -2.53
N PHE A 164 -11.79 7.83 -2.83
CA PHE A 164 -11.16 8.91 -3.58
C PHE A 164 -10.58 9.93 -2.59
N ASN A 165 -9.25 10.05 -2.55
CA ASN A 165 -8.57 10.84 -1.53
C ASN A 165 -7.56 11.81 -2.13
N PHE A 166 -7.40 12.93 -1.43
CA PHE A 166 -6.25 13.80 -1.52
C PHE A 166 -5.42 13.63 -0.24
N ILE A 167 -4.20 13.09 -0.37
CA ILE A 167 -3.35 12.76 0.77
C ILE A 167 -2.20 13.75 0.81
N GLU A 168 -2.03 14.41 1.95
CA GLU A 168 -0.96 15.37 2.19
C GLU A 168 0.05 14.79 3.19
N PHE A 169 1.32 15.02 2.89
CA PHE A 169 2.45 14.54 3.69
C PHE A 169 3.24 15.74 4.20
N HIS A 170 3.24 15.94 5.51
CA HIS A 170 3.86 17.09 6.19
C HIS A 170 5.08 16.68 7.02
N GLY A 171 5.92 15.82 6.48
CA GLY A 171 7.06 15.23 7.17
C GLY A 171 6.79 13.82 7.69
N ARG A 172 7.73 13.33 8.49
CA ARG A 172 7.62 11.98 9.06
C ARG A 172 6.42 11.87 9.99
N ASN A 173 5.61 10.83 9.81
CA ASN A 173 4.48 10.51 10.67
C ASN A 173 3.41 11.64 10.76
N ASN A 174 3.38 12.54 9.79
CA ASN A 174 2.36 13.57 9.69
C ASN A 174 1.67 13.50 8.32
N VAL A 175 0.76 12.57 8.19
CA VAL A 175 -0.02 12.31 6.98
C VAL A 175 -1.47 12.70 7.22
N VAL A 176 -2.05 13.44 6.30
CA VAL A 176 -3.46 13.85 6.36
C VAL A 176 -4.18 13.27 5.15
N VAL A 177 -5.16 12.40 5.40
CA VAL A 177 -6.02 11.84 4.37
C VAL A 177 -7.30 12.65 4.28
N ASN A 178 -7.52 13.32 3.15
CA ASN A 178 -8.70 14.11 2.86
C ASN A 178 -9.60 13.35 1.89
N PRO A 179 -10.68 12.70 2.34
CA PRO A 179 -11.67 12.12 1.45
C PRO A 179 -12.33 13.20 0.61
N LEU A 180 -12.32 13.06 -0.70
CA LEU A 180 -12.89 14.06 -1.61
C LEU A 180 -14.39 13.84 -1.81
N ARG A 181 -15.18 14.89 -1.57
CA ARG A 181 -16.63 14.89 -1.81
C ARG A 181 -16.93 15.24 -3.26
N ILE A 182 -16.62 14.31 -4.15
CA ILE A 182 -16.92 14.45 -5.57
C ILE A 182 -18.35 14.00 -5.82
N ARG A 183 -19.10 14.73 -6.63
CA ARG A 183 -20.44 14.35 -7.03
C ARG A 183 -20.42 13.00 -7.75
N ARG A 184 -21.46 12.21 -7.52
CA ARG A 184 -21.55 10.83 -8.05
C ARG A 184 -21.56 10.79 -9.58
N ASP A 185 -22.20 11.76 -10.23
CA ASP A 185 -22.23 11.87 -11.68
C ASP A 185 -20.81 12.07 -12.26
N ILE A 186 -20.00 12.92 -11.63
CA ILE A 186 -18.59 13.15 -12.03
C ILE A 186 -17.75 11.89 -11.84
N ILE A 187 -17.90 11.17 -10.72
CA ILE A 187 -17.21 9.89 -10.51
C ILE A 187 -17.59 8.87 -11.59
N ASN A 188 -18.88 8.78 -11.91
CA ASN A 188 -19.37 7.86 -12.93
C ASN A 188 -18.82 8.22 -14.33
N GLU A 189 -18.77 9.50 -14.67
CA GLU A 189 -18.21 9.99 -15.93
C GLU A 189 -16.70 9.68 -16.01
N LEU A 190 -15.95 9.98 -14.94
CA LEU A 190 -14.54 9.64 -14.86
C LEU A 190 -14.32 8.14 -15.05
N GLN A 191 -15.09 7.30 -14.33
CA GLN A 191 -15.00 5.85 -14.44
C GLN A 191 -15.31 5.35 -15.84
N TYR A 192 -16.30 5.94 -16.52
CA TYR A 192 -16.66 5.59 -17.90
C TYR A 192 -15.54 5.92 -18.90
N ASN A 193 -14.80 7.01 -18.67
CA ASN A 193 -13.72 7.46 -19.54
C ASN A 193 -12.35 6.87 -19.21
N LEU A 194 -12.22 6.14 -18.07
CA LEU A 194 -10.96 5.50 -17.69
C LEU A 194 -10.82 4.11 -18.29
N LEU A 195 -9.66 3.85 -18.87
CA LEU A 195 -9.23 2.53 -19.33
C LEU A 195 -7.94 2.16 -18.63
N LEU A 196 -7.95 1.06 -17.89
CA LEU A 196 -6.76 0.47 -17.30
C LEU A 196 -6.14 -0.54 -18.27
N CYS A 197 -4.94 -0.24 -18.75
CA CYS A 197 -4.19 -1.11 -19.67
C CYS A 197 -2.95 -1.67 -18.97
N TYR A 198 -2.85 -3.00 -18.91
CA TYR A 198 -1.65 -3.66 -18.43
C TYR A 198 -0.62 -3.78 -19.55
N THR A 199 0.54 -3.19 -19.37
CA THR A 199 1.60 -3.14 -20.41
C THR A 199 2.45 -4.40 -20.48
N GLY A 200 2.25 -5.36 -19.57
CA GLY A 200 3.04 -6.59 -19.50
C GLY A 200 4.43 -6.41 -18.85
N ASN A 201 4.84 -5.20 -18.56
CA ASN A 201 6.13 -4.92 -17.92
C ASN A 201 5.98 -4.86 -16.40
N ILE A 202 6.82 -5.59 -15.69
CA ILE A 202 6.95 -5.49 -14.24
C ILE A 202 7.90 -4.33 -13.96
N HIS A 203 7.36 -3.26 -13.41
CA HIS A 203 8.18 -2.15 -12.93
C HIS A 203 8.66 -2.42 -11.51
N VAL A 204 9.97 -2.45 -11.34
CA VAL A 204 10.56 -2.45 -9.98
C VAL A 204 10.52 -1.01 -9.48
N SER A 205 9.40 -0.61 -8.88
CA SER A 205 9.17 0.75 -8.34
C SER A 205 10.32 1.23 -7.44
N ALA A 206 10.93 0.32 -6.69
CA ALA A 206 12.06 0.60 -5.83
C ALA A 206 13.27 1.20 -6.59
N ASN A 207 13.51 0.80 -7.83
CA ASN A 207 14.62 1.35 -8.62
C ASN A 207 14.31 2.77 -9.07
N ILE A 208 13.09 3.03 -9.53
CA ILE A 208 12.64 4.38 -9.91
C ILE A 208 12.75 5.34 -8.72
N ILE A 209 12.34 4.89 -7.55
CA ILE A 209 12.41 5.67 -6.31
C ILE A 209 13.86 5.93 -5.90
N LYS A 210 14.75 4.94 -5.99
CA LYS A 210 16.19 5.13 -5.72
C LYS A 210 16.79 6.17 -6.66
N ASP A 211 16.46 6.13 -7.95
CA ASP A 211 16.92 7.11 -8.93
C ASP A 211 16.39 8.52 -8.60
N GLN A 212 15.12 8.63 -8.22
CA GLN A 212 14.53 9.90 -7.78
C GLN A 212 15.26 10.46 -6.56
N VAL A 213 15.49 9.65 -5.53
CA VAL A 213 16.20 10.06 -4.31
C VAL A 213 17.64 10.47 -4.61
N SER A 214 18.34 9.72 -5.46
CA SER A 214 19.73 10.04 -5.84
C SER A 214 19.86 11.35 -6.62
N ASN A 215 18.83 11.69 -7.40
CA ASN A 215 18.80 12.91 -8.23
C ASN A 215 18.13 14.11 -7.53
N TYR A 216 17.57 13.92 -6.34
CA TYR A 216 16.78 14.92 -5.63
C TYR A 216 17.46 16.29 -5.50
N LYS A 217 18.79 16.31 -5.27
CA LYS A 217 19.56 17.56 -5.10
C LYS A 217 19.85 18.30 -6.41
N LYS A 218 19.55 17.71 -7.56
CA LYS A 218 19.72 18.40 -8.85
C LYS A 218 18.62 19.44 -9.02
N PRO A 219 18.95 20.70 -9.37
CA PRO A 219 17.97 21.79 -9.44
C PRO A 219 16.75 21.46 -10.33
N ASP A 220 16.97 20.88 -11.51
CA ASP A 220 15.92 20.52 -12.45
C ASP A 220 15.00 19.43 -11.89
N ALA A 221 15.55 18.42 -11.21
CA ALA A 221 14.77 17.36 -10.58
C ALA A 221 13.94 17.91 -9.40
N PHE A 222 14.51 18.77 -8.59
CA PHE A 222 13.81 19.40 -7.48
C PHE A 222 12.66 20.28 -8.00
N GLN A 223 12.91 21.10 -9.02
CA GLN A 223 11.88 21.95 -9.63
C GLN A 223 10.75 21.11 -10.22
N ALA A 224 11.08 20.02 -10.93
CA ALA A 224 10.07 19.09 -11.48
C ALA A 224 9.21 18.47 -10.37
N MET A 225 9.78 18.10 -9.23
CA MET A 225 9.03 17.59 -8.08
C MET A 225 8.08 18.63 -7.48
N CYS A 226 8.51 19.91 -7.41
CA CYS A 226 7.63 21.00 -6.98
C CYS A 226 6.46 21.20 -7.94
N GLU A 227 6.69 21.08 -9.24
CA GLU A 227 5.64 21.17 -10.27
C GLU A 227 4.68 19.97 -10.19
N VAL A 228 5.16 18.75 -10.00
CA VAL A 228 4.33 17.55 -9.78
C VAL A 228 3.42 17.76 -8.57
N LYS A 229 3.96 18.30 -7.47
CA LYS A 229 3.15 18.64 -6.29
C LYS A 229 2.08 19.69 -6.62
N ALA A 230 2.43 20.77 -7.29
CA ALA A 230 1.49 21.82 -7.67
C ALA A 230 0.37 21.30 -8.58
N LEU A 231 0.71 20.43 -9.54
CA LEU A 231 -0.26 19.78 -10.41
C LEU A 231 -1.26 18.91 -9.65
N SER A 232 -0.85 18.24 -8.57
CA SER A 232 -1.78 17.44 -7.75
C SER A 232 -2.87 18.29 -7.10
N TYR A 233 -2.54 19.51 -6.65
CA TYR A 233 -3.51 20.47 -6.14
C TYR A 233 -4.45 20.98 -7.23
N ALA A 234 -3.90 21.34 -8.41
CA ALA A 234 -4.70 21.77 -9.55
C ALA A 234 -5.69 20.69 -10.01
N MET A 235 -5.23 19.44 -10.12
CA MET A 235 -6.09 18.29 -10.45
C MET A 235 -7.22 18.10 -9.42
N LYS A 236 -6.91 18.20 -8.13
CA LYS A 236 -7.93 18.14 -7.07
C LYS A 236 -8.97 19.23 -7.26
N ASP A 237 -8.55 20.47 -7.49
CA ASP A 237 -9.44 21.62 -7.61
C ASP A 237 -10.36 21.49 -8.85
N GLU A 238 -9.82 21.03 -9.99
CA GLU A 238 -10.62 20.82 -11.20
C GLU A 238 -11.61 19.66 -11.02
N LEU A 239 -11.17 18.57 -10.43
CA LEU A 239 -12.05 17.43 -10.16
C LEU A 239 -13.22 17.78 -9.23
N LEU A 240 -12.98 18.60 -8.20
CA LEU A 240 -14.03 19.08 -7.28
C LEU A 240 -15.03 20.01 -7.96
N LYS A 241 -14.60 20.76 -8.99
CA LYS A 241 -15.50 21.57 -9.85
C LYS A 241 -16.27 20.72 -10.86
N GLY A 242 -15.84 19.47 -11.10
CA GLY A 242 -16.42 18.56 -12.08
C GLY A 242 -15.82 18.69 -13.47
N ASN A 243 -14.65 19.27 -13.59
CA ASN A 243 -13.87 19.31 -14.83
C ASN A 243 -13.00 18.05 -14.91
N LEU A 244 -13.19 17.23 -15.95
CA LEU A 244 -12.47 15.98 -16.21
C LEU A 244 -11.48 16.12 -17.37
#